data_b3dd0e505f0abcebe469659a3a6aaef7
#
_entry.id   b3dd0e505f0abcebe469659a3a6aaef7
#
_cell.length_a   1.000
_cell.length_b   1.000
_cell.length_c   1.000
_cell.angle_alpha   90.00
_cell.angle_beta   90.00
_cell.angle_gamma   90.00
#
_symmetry.space_group_name_H-M   'P 1'
#
loop_
_entity.id
_entity.type
_entity.pdbx_description
1 polymer ?
#
loop_
_entity_poly.entity_id
_entity_poly.type
_entity_poly.pdbx_seq_one_letter_code
_entity_poly.pdbx_strand_id
1 'polypeptide(L)'
;MNDMARVRKKKVAVVQCAGGCRRQTENSGLERNNCQQILETKADAVSCEYGCLGGGSCVEACRLEAICINDRGAAEVDPENCVGCGLCAKACPRGLIRITTEEYNIYPACVSEDAGAQTRKNCDTGCIACGICVKNCPMSAIRIESNHAVIDEDKCIACGMCAVKCPRGAIRDYNGIFTVREAKV
;
A
#
# COMPACT_ATOMS: atom_id res chain seq x y z
N MET A 1 -43.14 -6.55 -1.52
CA MET A 1 -41.97 -7.34 -1.10
C MET A 1 -40.89 -7.00 -2.10
N ASN A 2 -40.08 -6.00 -1.77
CA ASN A 2 -38.97 -5.54 -2.66
C ASN A 2 -37.70 -6.31 -2.30
N ASP A 3 -37.41 -7.33 -3.10
CA ASP A 3 -36.09 -7.96 -3.11
C ASP A 3 -35.16 -7.04 -3.89
N MET A 4 -34.64 -6.03 -3.19
CA MET A 4 -33.55 -5.22 -3.75
C MET A 4 -32.34 -6.14 -3.85
N ALA A 5 -32.09 -6.65 -5.06
CA ALA A 5 -30.90 -7.38 -5.40
C ALA A 5 -29.68 -6.63 -4.82
N ARG A 6 -29.05 -7.23 -3.81
CA ARG A 6 -27.85 -6.71 -3.16
C ARG A 6 -26.76 -6.65 -4.20
N VAL A 7 -26.57 -5.49 -4.84
CA VAL A 7 -25.47 -5.26 -5.77
C VAL A 7 -24.18 -5.62 -5.02
N ARG A 8 -23.53 -6.70 -5.42
CA ARG A 8 -22.26 -7.12 -4.84
C ARG A 8 -21.23 -6.09 -5.22
N LYS A 9 -20.80 -5.29 -4.23
CA LYS A 9 -19.73 -4.31 -4.42
C LYS A 9 -18.47 -5.05 -4.89
N LYS A 10 -17.83 -4.55 -5.93
CA LYS A 10 -16.57 -5.11 -6.44
C LYS A 10 -15.51 -5.02 -5.34
N LYS A 11 -14.82 -6.12 -5.08
CA LYS A 11 -13.70 -6.18 -4.14
C LYS A 11 -12.40 -6.08 -4.91
N VAL A 12 -11.43 -5.41 -4.29
CA VAL A 12 -10.10 -5.22 -4.85
C VAL A 12 -9.03 -5.39 -3.77
N ALA A 13 -7.84 -5.79 -4.17
CA ALA A 13 -6.68 -5.81 -3.30
C ALA A 13 -6.01 -4.44 -3.29
N VAL A 14 -5.53 -3.99 -2.13
CA VAL A 14 -4.70 -2.79 -1.98
C VAL A 14 -3.42 -3.13 -1.24
N VAL A 15 -2.30 -2.53 -1.67
CA VAL A 15 -0.99 -2.80 -1.09
C VAL A 15 -0.59 -1.65 -0.17
N GLN A 16 -0.36 -1.96 1.10
CA GLN A 16 -0.01 -0.98 2.13
C GLN A 16 1.50 -0.67 2.16
N CYS A 17 2.12 -0.62 0.99
CA CYS A 17 3.49 -0.17 0.78
C CYS A 17 3.60 0.46 -0.61
N ALA A 18 4.00 1.72 -0.68
CA ALA A 18 4.17 2.44 -1.94
C ALA A 18 5.53 2.17 -2.63
N GLY A 19 6.41 1.38 -2.02
CA GLY A 19 7.80 1.25 -2.43
C GLY A 19 8.64 2.46 -2.01
N GLY A 20 9.86 2.60 -2.57
CA GLY A 20 10.76 3.70 -2.25
C GLY A 20 11.64 3.48 -1.01
N CYS A 21 11.64 2.28 -0.45
CA CYS A 21 12.62 1.90 0.56
C CYS A 21 14.00 1.78 -0.09
N ARG A 22 15.02 2.33 0.58
CA ARG A 22 16.41 2.19 0.12
C ARG A 22 16.81 0.73 0.19
N ARG A 23 17.36 0.20 -0.88
CA ARG A 23 17.98 -1.13 -0.90
C ARG A 23 19.42 -1.01 -0.42
N GLN A 24 19.85 -1.93 0.41
CA GLN A 24 21.19 -1.88 1.00
C GLN A 24 22.28 -2.37 0.05
N THR A 25 21.91 -3.05 -1.05
CA THR A 25 22.87 -3.54 -2.05
C THR A 25 22.36 -3.28 -3.46
N GLU A 26 23.15 -2.60 -4.27
CA GLU A 26 22.92 -2.41 -5.71
C GLU A 26 23.09 -3.70 -6.53
N ASN A 27 23.56 -4.78 -5.91
CA ASN A 27 23.98 -6.03 -6.56
C ASN A 27 23.41 -7.29 -5.90
N SER A 28 22.22 -7.28 -5.36
CA SER A 28 21.61 -8.56 -5.15
C SER A 28 21.09 -9.06 -6.52
N GLY A 29 21.88 -9.89 -7.20
CA GLY A 29 21.42 -10.84 -8.19
C GLY A 29 20.47 -11.85 -7.54
N LEU A 30 19.51 -11.34 -6.82
CA LEU A 30 18.35 -12.07 -6.33
C LEU A 30 17.55 -12.41 -7.60
N GLU A 31 17.95 -13.53 -8.23
CA GLU A 31 16.97 -14.33 -8.93
C GLU A 31 15.72 -14.26 -8.08
N ARG A 32 14.55 -14.02 -8.68
CA ARG A 32 13.26 -13.77 -8.02
C ARG A 32 12.99 -14.84 -6.95
N ASN A 33 13.65 -14.73 -5.81
CA ASN A 33 13.42 -15.58 -4.65
C ASN A 33 12.09 -15.10 -4.07
N ASN A 34 11.20 -16.02 -3.80
CA ASN A 34 9.92 -15.68 -3.19
C ASN A 34 10.13 -14.93 -1.86
N CYS A 35 9.14 -14.15 -1.45
CA CYS A 35 9.24 -13.32 -0.24
C CYS A 35 9.56 -14.10 1.03
N GLN A 36 9.15 -15.36 1.12
CA GLN A 36 9.44 -16.20 2.26
C GLN A 36 10.92 -16.52 2.37
N GLN A 37 11.58 -16.88 1.26
CA GLN A 37 13.02 -17.13 1.21
C GLN A 37 13.82 -15.88 1.58
N ILE A 38 13.38 -14.70 1.11
CA ILE A 38 14.02 -13.41 1.45
C ILE A 38 13.98 -13.18 2.96
N LEU A 39 12.87 -13.49 3.63
CA LEU A 39 12.75 -13.38 5.08
C LEU A 39 13.65 -14.38 5.82
N GLU A 40 13.69 -15.63 5.37
CA GLU A 40 14.46 -16.72 6.00
C GLU A 40 15.98 -16.48 5.89
N THR A 41 16.43 -15.98 4.75
CA THR A 41 17.86 -15.71 4.51
C THR A 41 18.34 -14.45 5.20
N LYS A 42 17.43 -13.66 5.83
CA LYS A 42 17.73 -12.34 6.42
C LYS A 42 18.50 -11.43 5.45
N ALA A 43 18.32 -11.64 4.15
CA ALA A 43 18.87 -10.76 3.15
C ALA A 43 18.22 -9.38 3.37
N ASP A 44 18.98 -8.43 3.88
CA ASP A 44 18.56 -7.04 4.14
C ASP A 44 18.26 -6.32 2.81
N ALA A 45 17.32 -6.91 2.07
CA ALA A 45 16.97 -6.43 0.73
C ALA A 45 16.35 -5.03 0.75
N VAL A 46 15.77 -4.62 1.89
CA VAL A 46 15.13 -3.30 2.06
C VAL A 46 15.38 -2.73 3.45
N SER A 47 15.62 -1.43 3.53
CA SER A 47 15.91 -0.71 4.78
C SER A 47 14.72 -0.58 5.71
N CYS A 48 13.49 -0.85 5.24
CA CYS A 48 12.26 -0.78 6.01
C CYS A 48 11.85 -2.18 6.43
N GLU A 49 11.81 -2.43 7.73
CA GLU A 49 11.40 -3.71 8.30
C GLU A 49 9.93 -4.06 7.97
N TYR A 50 9.10 -3.04 7.77
CA TYR A 50 7.68 -3.17 7.45
C TYR A 50 7.39 -3.17 5.94
N GLY A 51 8.39 -2.89 5.09
CA GLY A 51 8.20 -2.65 3.67
C GLY A 51 8.02 -3.91 2.82
N CYS A 52 7.58 -3.72 1.58
CA CYS A 52 7.49 -4.80 0.61
C CYS A 52 8.89 -5.32 0.24
N LEU A 53 9.05 -6.63 0.24
CA LEU A 53 10.32 -7.30 -0.09
C LEU A 53 10.59 -7.35 -1.61
N GLY A 54 9.54 -7.19 -2.43
CA GLY A 54 9.66 -7.24 -3.88
C GLY A 54 9.92 -8.63 -4.48
N GLY A 55 9.85 -9.69 -3.65
CA GLY A 55 10.16 -11.07 -4.07
C GLY A 55 9.09 -11.75 -4.94
N GLY A 56 7.94 -11.11 -5.20
CA GLY A 56 6.96 -11.57 -6.18
C GLY A 56 6.00 -12.67 -5.74
N SER A 57 6.02 -13.18 -4.49
CA SER A 57 5.10 -14.23 -4.05
C SER A 57 3.61 -13.93 -4.30
N CYS A 58 3.22 -12.66 -4.17
CA CYS A 58 1.85 -12.21 -4.48
C CYS A 58 1.54 -12.19 -5.98
N VAL A 59 2.56 -11.96 -6.82
CA VAL A 59 2.45 -12.00 -8.29
C VAL A 59 2.22 -13.42 -8.74
N GLU A 60 3.02 -14.38 -8.26
CA GLU A 60 2.88 -15.80 -8.58
C GLU A 60 1.52 -16.37 -8.12
N ALA A 61 1.00 -15.88 -6.99
CA ALA A 61 -0.31 -16.30 -6.47
C ALA A 61 -1.50 -15.74 -7.26
N CYS A 62 -1.29 -14.73 -8.11
CA CYS A 62 -2.36 -14.07 -8.85
C CYS A 62 -2.63 -14.75 -10.19
N ARG A 63 -3.73 -15.51 -10.27
CA ARG A 63 -4.13 -16.21 -11.50
C ARG A 63 -4.66 -15.29 -12.62
N LEU A 64 -4.93 -14.03 -12.28
CA LEU A 64 -5.48 -13.02 -13.20
C LEU A 64 -4.43 -12.02 -13.66
N GLU A 65 -3.16 -12.22 -13.27
CA GLU A 65 -2.05 -11.30 -13.57
C GLU A 65 -2.32 -9.84 -13.16
N ALA A 66 -3.22 -9.65 -12.18
CA ALA A 66 -3.67 -8.34 -11.71
C ALA A 66 -2.71 -7.69 -10.70
N ILE A 67 -1.51 -8.23 -10.52
CA ILE A 67 -0.51 -7.69 -9.59
C ILE A 67 0.89 -7.86 -10.18
N CYS A 68 1.69 -6.81 -10.08
CA CYS A 68 3.07 -6.80 -10.52
C CYS A 68 3.99 -6.17 -9.46
N ILE A 69 5.29 -6.25 -9.65
CA ILE A 69 6.26 -5.47 -8.88
C ILE A 69 6.62 -4.24 -9.71
N ASN A 70 6.35 -3.05 -9.15
CA ASN A 70 6.62 -1.78 -9.81
C ASN A 70 8.10 -1.38 -9.76
N ASP A 71 8.46 -0.29 -10.45
CA ASP A 71 9.84 0.23 -10.53
C ASP A 71 10.42 0.64 -9.17
N ARG A 72 9.56 0.87 -8.18
CA ARG A 72 9.96 1.18 -6.79
C ARG A 72 10.18 -0.07 -5.94
N GLY A 73 10.06 -1.26 -6.53
CA GLY A 73 10.27 -2.55 -5.89
C GLY A 73 9.16 -2.99 -4.94
N ALA A 74 7.96 -2.44 -5.05
CA ALA A 74 6.79 -2.87 -4.29
C ALA A 74 5.74 -3.48 -5.21
N ALA A 75 4.89 -4.32 -4.63
CA ALA A 75 3.74 -4.86 -5.33
C ALA A 75 2.73 -3.75 -5.65
N GLU A 76 2.15 -3.80 -6.84
CA GLU A 76 1.12 -2.90 -7.32
C GLU A 76 0.00 -3.71 -7.96
N VAL A 77 -1.24 -3.32 -7.67
CA VAL A 77 -2.43 -4.04 -8.15
C VAL A 77 -3.07 -3.25 -9.27
N ASP A 78 -3.40 -3.95 -10.35
CA ASP A 78 -4.29 -3.45 -11.39
C ASP A 78 -5.75 -3.65 -10.93
N PRO A 79 -6.48 -2.56 -10.68
CA PRO A 79 -7.85 -2.62 -10.21
C PRO A 79 -8.83 -3.19 -11.22
N GLU A 80 -8.56 -3.00 -12.50
CA GLU A 80 -9.48 -3.44 -13.56
C GLU A 80 -9.52 -4.94 -13.62
N ASN A 81 -8.36 -5.59 -13.50
CA ASN A 81 -8.23 -7.05 -13.55
C ASN A 81 -8.42 -7.73 -12.20
N CYS A 82 -8.39 -6.98 -11.08
CA CYS A 82 -8.51 -7.55 -9.75
C CYS A 82 -9.97 -7.85 -9.38
N VAL A 83 -10.21 -9.06 -8.87
CA VAL A 83 -11.54 -9.50 -8.37
C VAL A 83 -11.57 -9.65 -6.84
N GLY A 84 -10.53 -9.24 -6.13
CA GLY A 84 -10.47 -9.28 -4.68
C GLY A 84 -10.53 -10.68 -4.06
N CYS A 85 -10.02 -11.71 -4.74
CA CYS A 85 -10.07 -13.10 -4.26
C CYS A 85 -9.20 -13.38 -3.02
N GLY A 86 -8.24 -12.50 -2.70
CA GLY A 86 -7.41 -12.58 -1.50
C GLY A 86 -6.22 -13.55 -1.57
N LEU A 87 -5.93 -14.19 -2.70
CA LEU A 87 -4.78 -15.09 -2.84
C LEU A 87 -3.45 -14.37 -2.62
N CYS A 88 -3.29 -13.16 -3.18
CA CYS A 88 -2.11 -12.33 -2.97
C CYS A 88 -1.93 -11.88 -1.50
N ALA A 89 -3.04 -11.62 -0.80
CA ALA A 89 -3.00 -11.28 0.62
C ALA A 89 -2.49 -12.45 1.47
N LYS A 90 -2.94 -13.67 1.18
CA LYS A 90 -2.46 -14.89 1.84
C LYS A 90 -1.00 -15.21 1.53
N ALA A 91 -0.54 -14.88 0.33
CA ALA A 91 0.83 -15.13 -0.11
C ALA A 91 1.83 -14.09 0.42
N CYS A 92 1.38 -12.97 0.98
CA CYS A 92 2.25 -11.93 1.50
C CYS A 92 2.70 -12.24 2.93
N PRO A 93 3.98 -12.61 3.17
CA PRO A 93 4.43 -12.98 4.52
C PRO A 93 4.48 -11.79 5.49
N ARG A 94 4.47 -10.55 4.96
CA ARG A 94 4.41 -9.31 5.77
C ARG A 94 2.99 -8.76 5.94
N GLY A 95 1.97 -9.43 5.41
CA GLY A 95 0.57 -9.01 5.56
C GLY A 95 0.24 -7.64 4.94
N LEU A 96 0.99 -7.20 3.93
CA LEU A 96 0.86 -5.86 3.36
C LEU A 96 -0.32 -5.69 2.40
N ILE A 97 -1.01 -6.77 2.07
CA ILE A 97 -2.10 -6.74 1.09
C ILE A 97 -3.41 -7.00 1.80
N ARG A 98 -4.34 -6.07 1.73
CA ARG A 98 -5.68 -6.25 2.25
C ARG A 98 -6.71 -6.18 1.13
N ILE A 99 -7.88 -6.77 1.37
CA ILE A 99 -9.01 -6.71 0.45
C ILE A 99 -9.99 -5.66 0.96
N THR A 100 -10.35 -4.74 0.09
CA THR A 100 -11.33 -3.70 0.34
C THR A 100 -12.39 -3.67 -0.77
N THR A 101 -13.35 -2.79 -0.70
CA THR A 101 -14.29 -2.55 -1.79
C THR A 101 -13.82 -1.38 -2.65
N GLU A 102 -14.17 -1.38 -3.93
CA GLU A 102 -13.78 -0.33 -4.88
C GLU A 102 -14.23 1.08 -4.46
N GLU A 103 -15.26 1.16 -3.60
CA GLU A 103 -15.75 2.43 -3.06
C GLU A 103 -14.73 3.10 -2.09
N TYR A 104 -13.89 2.30 -1.43
CA TYR A 104 -12.85 2.79 -0.52
C TYR A 104 -11.51 2.91 -1.25
N ASN A 105 -11.48 3.79 -2.24
CA ASN A 105 -10.33 4.01 -3.11
C ASN A 105 -9.17 4.78 -2.45
N ILE A 106 -9.40 5.39 -1.28
CA ILE A 106 -8.36 6.12 -0.53
C ILE A 106 -7.82 5.24 0.59
N TYR A 107 -6.53 4.95 0.56
CA TYR A 107 -5.92 4.08 1.56
C TYR A 107 -4.48 4.49 1.91
N PRO A 108 -4.03 4.20 3.15
CA PRO A 108 -2.62 4.37 3.53
C PRO A 108 -1.76 3.31 2.83
N ALA A 109 -0.77 3.76 2.06
CA ALA A 109 0.22 2.90 1.42
C ALA A 109 1.52 2.84 2.24
N CYS A 110 1.39 2.80 3.57
CA CYS A 110 2.48 2.63 4.51
C CYS A 110 1.93 2.16 5.85
N VAL A 111 2.58 1.15 6.43
CA VAL A 111 2.30 0.58 7.75
C VAL A 111 3.55 0.54 8.62
N SER A 112 4.55 1.39 8.32
CA SER A 112 5.77 1.46 9.12
C SER A 112 5.46 2.02 10.51
N GLU A 113 5.95 1.33 11.52
CA GLU A 113 5.85 1.75 12.92
C GLU A 113 7.10 2.50 13.39
N ASP A 114 8.08 2.69 12.50
CA ASP A 114 9.26 3.51 12.78
C ASP A 114 8.88 4.95 13.09
N ALA A 115 9.62 5.57 13.99
CA ALA A 115 9.51 7.01 14.20
C ALA A 115 9.70 7.78 12.88
N GLY A 116 8.98 8.88 12.69
CA GLY A 116 8.97 9.62 11.43
C GLY A 116 10.35 10.04 10.91
N ALA A 117 11.30 10.32 11.81
CA ALA A 117 12.69 10.61 11.45
C ALA A 117 13.39 9.38 10.85
N GLN A 118 13.19 8.20 11.43
CA GLN A 118 13.75 6.95 10.92
C GLN A 118 13.11 6.57 9.59
N THR A 119 11.77 6.67 9.49
CA THR A 119 11.05 6.42 8.23
C THR A 119 11.57 7.34 7.12
N ARG A 120 11.82 8.63 7.41
CA ARG A 120 12.36 9.57 6.42
C ARG A 120 13.75 9.16 5.92
N LYS A 121 14.57 8.57 6.79
CA LYS A 121 15.91 8.08 6.45
C LYS A 121 15.86 6.82 5.58
N ASN A 122 14.91 5.93 5.86
CA ASN A 122 14.85 4.60 5.25
C ASN A 122 14.00 4.53 3.97
N CYS A 123 13.05 5.46 3.78
CA CYS A 123 12.04 5.37 2.73
C CYS A 123 11.64 6.76 2.24
N ASP A 124 11.56 6.95 0.93
CA ASP A 124 11.19 8.23 0.33
C ASP A 124 9.68 8.50 0.33
N THR A 125 8.86 7.45 0.42
CA THR A 125 7.39 7.52 0.37
C THR A 125 6.71 7.14 1.69
N GLY A 126 7.48 6.76 2.72
CA GLY A 126 6.95 6.29 3.99
C GLY A 126 6.21 7.39 4.78
N CYS A 127 5.19 6.99 5.54
CA CYS A 127 4.47 7.86 6.44
C CYS A 127 5.38 8.30 7.59
N ILE A 128 5.47 9.61 7.83
CA ILE A 128 6.28 10.20 8.90
C ILE A 128 5.43 10.70 10.08
N ALA A 129 4.19 10.25 10.16
CA ALA A 129 3.24 10.60 11.21
C ALA A 129 3.04 12.13 11.42
N CYS A 130 3.18 12.93 10.38
CA CYS A 130 3.16 14.41 10.49
C CYS A 130 1.76 15.00 10.81
N GLY A 131 0.70 14.20 10.74
CA GLY A 131 -0.67 14.61 11.06
C GLY A 131 -1.35 15.56 10.06
N ILE A 132 -0.71 15.91 8.94
CA ILE A 132 -1.32 16.80 7.93
C ILE A 132 -2.62 16.22 7.38
N CYS A 133 -2.66 14.92 7.10
CA CYS A 133 -3.87 14.22 6.64
C CYS A 133 -5.01 14.28 7.68
N VAL A 134 -4.68 14.16 8.96
CA VAL A 134 -5.67 14.26 10.06
C VAL A 134 -6.30 15.65 10.07
N LYS A 135 -5.48 16.71 10.03
CA LYS A 135 -5.94 18.11 10.07
C LYS A 135 -6.80 18.50 8.85
N ASN A 136 -6.59 17.84 7.70
CA ASN A 136 -7.27 18.15 6.46
C ASN A 136 -8.44 17.18 6.16
N CYS A 137 -8.77 16.24 7.04
CA CYS A 137 -9.88 15.34 6.85
C CYS A 137 -11.20 16.00 7.31
N PRO A 138 -12.16 16.32 6.41
CA PRO A 138 -13.40 16.98 6.79
C PRO A 138 -14.31 16.08 7.64
N MET A 139 -14.12 14.75 7.54
CA MET A 139 -14.92 13.76 8.27
C MET A 139 -14.25 13.25 9.54
N SER A 140 -13.07 13.77 9.90
CA SER A 140 -12.27 13.26 11.02
C SER A 140 -12.06 11.74 10.97
N ALA A 141 -11.98 11.19 9.75
CA ALA A 141 -11.86 9.76 9.49
C ALA A 141 -10.41 9.25 9.61
N ILE A 142 -9.43 10.11 9.94
CA ILE A 142 -8.02 9.74 9.94
C ILE A 142 -7.44 9.98 11.33
N ARG A 143 -6.67 8.99 11.81
CA ARG A 143 -5.87 9.08 13.03
C ARG A 143 -4.46 8.60 12.77
N ILE A 144 -3.55 8.93 13.66
CA ILE A 144 -2.20 8.37 13.68
C ILE A 144 -2.16 7.29 14.75
N GLU A 145 -1.79 6.08 14.35
CA GLU A 145 -1.55 4.94 15.23
C GLU A 145 -0.21 4.33 14.87
N SER A 146 0.55 3.87 15.86
CA SER A 146 1.86 3.22 15.65
C SER A 146 2.72 3.93 14.59
N ASN A 147 2.81 5.26 14.67
CA ASN A 147 3.59 6.12 13.75
C ASN A 147 3.15 6.12 12.27
N HIS A 148 1.95 5.67 11.93
CA HIS A 148 1.42 5.81 10.58
C HIS A 148 -0.06 6.24 10.56
N ALA A 149 -0.54 6.68 9.39
CA ALA A 149 -1.92 7.10 9.23
C ALA A 149 -2.83 5.88 9.08
N VAL A 150 -3.95 5.89 9.81
CA VAL A 150 -5.02 4.89 9.71
C VAL A 150 -6.31 5.61 9.30
N ILE A 151 -7.03 5.08 8.32
CA ILE A 151 -8.29 5.62 7.83
C ILE A 151 -9.44 4.72 8.28
N ASP A 152 -10.42 5.34 8.92
CA ASP A 152 -11.70 4.73 9.27
C ASP A 152 -12.59 4.71 8.01
N GLU A 153 -12.80 3.52 7.44
CA GLU A 153 -13.55 3.36 6.20
C GLU A 153 -15.02 3.74 6.35
N ASP A 154 -15.59 3.53 7.54
CA ASP A 154 -17.01 3.84 7.80
C ASP A 154 -17.27 5.35 7.82
N LYS A 155 -16.27 6.16 8.14
CA LYS A 155 -16.34 7.62 8.14
C LYS A 155 -15.81 8.26 6.86
N CYS A 156 -15.00 7.53 6.10
CA CYS A 156 -14.34 8.07 4.92
C CYS A 156 -15.31 8.24 3.75
N ILE A 157 -15.42 9.45 3.23
CA ILE A 157 -16.22 9.78 2.04
C ILE A 157 -15.41 9.75 0.75
N ALA A 158 -14.19 9.21 0.78
CA ALA A 158 -13.28 9.08 -0.37
C ALA A 158 -13.02 10.41 -1.14
N CYS A 159 -12.99 11.56 -0.43
CA CYS A 159 -12.79 12.87 -1.06
C CYS A 159 -11.36 13.15 -1.56
N GLY A 160 -10.38 12.29 -1.27
CA GLY A 160 -8.99 12.39 -1.73
C GLY A 160 -8.13 13.49 -1.09
N MET A 161 -8.69 14.37 -0.26
CA MET A 161 -7.96 15.51 0.30
C MET A 161 -6.69 15.10 1.06
N CYS A 162 -6.73 14.00 1.79
CA CYS A 162 -5.59 13.47 2.52
C CYS A 162 -4.47 12.96 1.60
N ALA A 163 -4.80 12.40 0.45
CA ALA A 163 -3.83 11.96 -0.56
C ALA A 163 -3.14 13.18 -1.20
N VAL A 164 -3.92 14.18 -1.61
CA VAL A 164 -3.40 15.44 -2.20
C VAL A 164 -2.48 16.20 -1.24
N LYS A 165 -2.82 16.23 0.05
CA LYS A 165 -2.07 16.99 1.07
C LYS A 165 -0.90 16.22 1.66
N CYS A 166 -0.76 14.91 1.37
CA CYS A 166 0.33 14.12 1.94
C CYS A 166 1.68 14.51 1.30
N PRO A 167 2.65 15.06 2.06
CA PRO A 167 3.92 15.50 1.50
C PRO A 167 4.82 14.33 1.08
N ARG A 168 4.47 13.10 1.51
CA ARG A 168 5.22 11.88 1.24
C ARG A 168 4.54 10.95 0.23
N GLY A 169 3.31 11.27 -0.22
CA GLY A 169 2.53 10.38 -1.04
C GLY A 169 2.21 9.03 -0.35
N ALA A 170 2.19 9.03 0.99
CA ALA A 170 1.93 7.82 1.79
C ALA A 170 0.45 7.44 1.85
N ILE A 171 -0.44 8.26 1.31
CA ILE A 171 -1.86 7.94 1.12
C ILE A 171 -2.12 7.95 -0.37
N ARG A 172 -2.68 6.87 -0.86
CA ARG A 172 -2.97 6.66 -2.28
C ARG A 172 -4.45 6.79 -2.56
N ASP A 173 -4.76 7.32 -3.73
CA ASP A 173 -6.06 7.25 -4.35
C ASP A 173 -6.01 6.18 -5.44
N TYR A 174 -6.78 5.13 -5.26
CA TYR A 174 -6.79 3.98 -6.14
C TYR A 174 -7.33 4.29 -7.55
N ASN A 175 -8.28 5.20 -7.65
CA ASN A 175 -8.87 5.62 -8.93
C ASN A 175 -8.08 6.75 -9.61
N GLY A 176 -7.05 7.29 -8.95
CA GLY A 176 -6.19 8.33 -9.52
C GLY A 176 -6.85 9.68 -9.75
N ILE A 177 -8.04 9.92 -9.20
CA ILE A 177 -8.81 11.15 -9.44
C ILE A 177 -8.07 12.38 -8.90
N PHE A 178 -7.33 12.22 -7.79
CA PHE A 178 -6.62 13.33 -7.12
C PHE A 178 -5.11 13.12 -7.03
N THR A 179 -4.60 11.96 -7.37
CA THR A 179 -3.16 11.63 -7.28
C THR A 179 -2.39 11.96 -8.55
N VAL A 180 -2.78 12.98 -9.29
CA VAL A 180 -1.96 13.51 -10.39
C VAL A 180 -0.74 14.24 -9.80
N ARG A 181 0.01 13.55 -8.97
CA ARG A 181 1.39 13.89 -8.64
C ARG A 181 2.25 12.69 -8.97
N GLU A 182 2.42 12.47 -10.24
CA GLU A 182 3.68 11.91 -10.68
C GLU A 182 4.77 12.81 -10.12
N ALA A 183 5.64 12.21 -9.33
CA ALA A 183 6.82 12.91 -8.88
C ALA A 183 7.48 13.53 -10.12
N LYS A 184 7.47 14.85 -10.22
CA LYS A 184 8.34 15.51 -11.17
C LYS A 184 9.74 15.10 -10.81
N VAL A 185 10.36 14.40 -11.73
CA VAL A 185 11.78 14.07 -11.80
C VAL A 185 12.61 15.31 -11.59
#